data_0c0783ede46313e457296c0ab0339e34
#
_entry.id   0c0783ede46313e457296c0ab0339e34
#
_cell.length_a   1.000
_cell.length_b   1.000
_cell.length_c   1.000
_cell.angle_alpha   90.00
_cell.angle_beta   90.00
_cell.angle_gamma   90.00
#
_symmetry.space_group_name_H-M   'P 1'
#
loop_
_entity.id
_entity.type
_entity.pdbx_description
1 polymer ?
#
loop_
_entity_poly.entity_id
_entity_poly.type
_entity_poly.pdbx_seq_one_letter_code
_entity_poly.pdbx_strand_id
1 'polypeptide(L)'
;MIEDNSVLFKIGDFSKLTEVSIRMLRYYDEQGIFKPFKIDEFTGYRFYCVEQIPIIQKIILLRDMNFSVKQIKKILESWENNFLIENLNKRKDIILNEINSLYNKINNINTAIEDIKKNNICINFNINFKSIPQYTIVSIRETISSYNDEKKLWKKLDFLVNKYNITLKKGIGNNLCIFHNDDFVKNSIDVEVGYIIEKKYIDFENLIFRNTRKVNLMACMMVKGPYTNLEKAYKFLIYWLNSHNHYKICGKSRQICHVSNEEPFYNKNPENYLTEIQIPVLKI
;
A
#
# COMPACT_ATOMS: atom_id res chain seq x y z
N MET A 1 -43.52 12.56 -19.84
CA MET A 1 -44.76 12.84 -19.10
C MET A 1 -45.21 11.50 -18.54
N ILE A 2 -45.24 11.35 -17.22
CA ILE A 2 -45.74 10.13 -16.56
C ILE A 2 -47.26 10.33 -16.52
N GLU A 3 -48.01 9.39 -17.10
CA GLU A 3 -49.47 9.49 -17.21
C GLU A 3 -50.10 9.57 -15.84
N ASP A 4 -51.22 10.31 -15.73
CA ASP A 4 -51.97 10.62 -14.53
C ASP A 4 -52.63 9.38 -13.84
N ASN A 5 -52.31 8.17 -14.31
CA ASN A 5 -52.82 6.88 -13.88
C ASN A 5 -51.82 6.01 -13.08
N SER A 6 -50.70 6.55 -12.64
CA SER A 6 -49.73 5.76 -11.89
C SER A 6 -50.25 5.41 -10.49
N VAL A 7 -50.08 4.14 -10.08
CA VAL A 7 -50.42 3.66 -8.74
C VAL A 7 -49.48 4.33 -7.71
N LEU A 8 -50.07 5.11 -6.81
CA LEU A 8 -49.38 5.85 -5.77
C LEU A 8 -49.37 5.10 -4.43
N PHE A 9 -48.20 4.98 -3.86
CA PHE A 9 -47.95 4.39 -2.53
C PHE A 9 -47.61 5.48 -1.52
N LYS A 10 -48.24 5.45 -0.34
CA LYS A 10 -47.77 6.23 0.79
C LYS A 10 -46.33 5.76 1.17
N ILE A 11 -45.55 6.65 1.77
CA ILE A 11 -44.18 6.36 2.17
C ILE A 11 -44.01 5.06 2.98
N GLY A 12 -45.00 4.72 3.83
CA GLY A 12 -45.02 3.49 4.62
C GLY A 12 -45.17 2.23 3.77
N ASP A 13 -46.04 2.27 2.75
CA ASP A 13 -46.27 1.14 1.85
C ASP A 13 -45.15 0.98 0.88
N PHE A 14 -44.59 2.09 0.37
CA PHE A 14 -43.40 2.08 -0.47
C PHE A 14 -42.15 1.57 0.29
N SER A 15 -42.01 1.93 1.57
CA SER A 15 -40.98 1.41 2.47
C SER A 15 -41.04 -0.12 2.60
N LYS A 16 -42.24 -0.69 2.79
CA LYS A 16 -42.42 -2.15 2.86
C LYS A 16 -42.12 -2.83 1.53
N LEU A 17 -42.57 -2.25 0.43
CA LEU A 17 -42.42 -2.78 -0.92
C LEU A 17 -40.91 -2.82 -1.34
N THR A 18 -40.13 -1.82 -0.94
CA THR A 18 -38.73 -1.65 -1.37
C THR A 18 -37.74 -2.08 -0.31
N GLU A 19 -38.18 -2.47 0.88
CA GLU A 19 -37.36 -2.82 2.05
C GLU A 19 -36.40 -1.67 2.49
N VAL A 20 -36.79 -0.43 2.15
CA VAL A 20 -36.05 0.78 2.57
C VAL A 20 -36.81 1.47 3.68
N SER A 21 -36.16 1.71 4.83
CA SER A 21 -36.83 2.36 5.95
C SER A 21 -37.36 3.76 5.59
N ILE A 22 -38.47 4.15 6.20
CA ILE A 22 -39.06 5.50 6.03
C ILE A 22 -38.03 6.59 6.31
N ARG A 23 -37.15 6.37 7.32
CA ARG A 23 -36.06 7.29 7.66
C ARG A 23 -35.10 7.46 6.50
N MET A 24 -34.72 6.37 5.83
CA MET A 24 -33.83 6.41 4.67
C MET A 24 -34.47 7.06 3.46
N LEU A 25 -35.74 6.81 3.19
CA LEU A 25 -36.50 7.47 2.11
C LEU A 25 -36.54 8.99 2.30
N ARG A 26 -36.80 9.46 3.54
CA ARG A 26 -36.74 10.89 3.88
C ARG A 26 -35.32 11.46 3.71
N TYR A 27 -34.34 10.73 4.18
CA TYR A 27 -32.93 11.14 4.03
C TYR A 27 -32.54 11.27 2.55
N TYR A 28 -32.94 10.35 1.69
CA TYR A 28 -32.67 10.43 0.26
C TYR A 28 -33.38 11.61 -0.41
N ASP A 29 -34.60 11.93 0.03
CA ASP A 29 -35.31 13.14 -0.40
C ASP A 29 -34.57 14.41 0.02
N GLU A 30 -34.15 14.53 1.27
CA GLU A 30 -33.37 15.64 1.81
C GLU A 30 -32.03 15.82 1.09
N GLN A 31 -31.35 14.71 0.74
CA GLN A 31 -30.09 14.74 -0.03
C GLN A 31 -30.32 14.99 -1.54
N GLY A 32 -31.57 15.01 -1.99
CA GLY A 32 -31.95 15.24 -3.39
C GLY A 32 -31.51 14.15 -4.35
N ILE A 33 -31.36 12.90 -3.87
CA ILE A 33 -31.03 11.73 -4.71
C ILE A 33 -32.25 10.91 -5.08
N PHE A 34 -33.31 10.95 -4.26
CA PHE A 34 -34.59 10.25 -4.49
C PHE A 34 -35.73 11.04 -3.91
N LYS A 35 -36.46 11.77 -4.75
CA LYS A 35 -37.58 12.58 -4.34
C LYS A 35 -38.89 11.79 -4.44
N PRO A 36 -39.89 12.07 -3.57
CA PRO A 36 -41.24 11.53 -3.75
C PRO A 36 -41.81 12.03 -5.08
N PHE A 37 -42.69 11.23 -5.68
CA PHE A 37 -43.42 11.61 -6.89
C PHE A 37 -44.33 12.82 -6.63
N LYS A 38 -44.99 12.81 -5.45
CA LYS A 38 -45.86 13.88 -5.00
C LYS A 38 -45.78 14.05 -3.50
N ILE A 39 -45.86 15.28 -3.05
CA ILE A 39 -46.09 15.65 -1.65
C ILE A 39 -47.44 16.30 -1.60
N ASP A 40 -48.30 15.81 -0.74
CA ASP A 40 -49.61 16.42 -0.50
C ASP A 40 -49.46 17.75 0.22
N GLU A 41 -49.95 18.82 -0.34
CA GLU A 41 -49.75 20.18 0.15
C GLU A 41 -50.47 20.45 1.49
N PHE A 42 -51.58 19.72 1.78
CA PHE A 42 -52.35 19.91 3.00
C PHE A 42 -51.86 19.09 4.17
N THR A 43 -51.43 17.82 3.87
CA THR A 43 -51.08 16.86 4.91
C THR A 43 -49.54 16.65 5.03
N GLY A 44 -48.77 17.08 4.03
CA GLY A 44 -47.35 16.85 3.96
C GLY A 44 -46.94 15.39 3.67
N TYR A 45 -47.92 14.53 3.34
CA TYR A 45 -47.66 13.12 3.05
C TYR A 45 -46.90 12.97 1.73
N ARG A 46 -45.88 12.08 1.77
CA ARG A 46 -45.06 11.73 0.60
C ARG A 46 -45.67 10.52 -0.09
N PHE A 47 -45.83 10.62 -1.39
CA PHE A 47 -46.30 9.56 -2.27
C PHE A 47 -45.23 9.20 -3.30
N TYR A 48 -45.11 7.92 -3.56
CA TYR A 48 -44.17 7.35 -4.53
C TYR A 48 -44.93 6.51 -5.55
N CYS A 49 -44.41 6.36 -6.77
CA CYS A 49 -45.04 5.57 -7.83
C CYS A 49 -44.21 4.31 -8.17
N VAL A 50 -44.82 3.36 -8.87
CA VAL A 50 -44.18 2.08 -9.27
C VAL A 50 -42.94 2.33 -10.13
N GLU A 51 -42.95 3.33 -10.98
CA GLU A 51 -41.86 3.70 -11.89
C GLU A 51 -40.60 4.16 -11.16
N GLN A 52 -40.74 4.47 -9.86
CA GLN A 52 -39.60 4.84 -9.01
C GLN A 52 -38.88 3.63 -8.40
N ILE A 53 -39.45 2.42 -8.48
CA ILE A 53 -38.86 1.20 -7.92
C ILE A 53 -37.49 0.90 -8.55
N PRO A 54 -37.28 0.94 -9.88
CA PRO A 54 -35.96 0.72 -10.46
C PRO A 54 -34.93 1.72 -9.99
N ILE A 55 -35.30 2.96 -9.71
CA ILE A 55 -34.38 4.00 -9.24
C ILE A 55 -33.91 3.70 -7.82
N ILE A 56 -34.84 3.38 -6.91
CA ILE A 56 -34.47 3.04 -5.53
C ILE A 56 -33.66 1.76 -5.46
N GLN A 57 -33.88 0.77 -6.34
CA GLN A 57 -33.07 -0.44 -6.43
C GLN A 57 -31.64 -0.13 -6.83
N LYS A 58 -31.42 0.81 -7.77
CA LYS A 58 -30.07 1.29 -8.13
C LYS A 58 -29.37 1.95 -6.95
N ILE A 59 -30.10 2.75 -6.17
CA ILE A 59 -29.56 3.39 -4.95
C ILE A 59 -29.14 2.34 -3.92
N ILE A 60 -30.00 1.34 -3.68
CA ILE A 60 -29.72 0.23 -2.75
C ILE A 60 -28.46 -0.51 -3.19
N LEU A 61 -28.38 -0.90 -4.46
CA LEU A 61 -27.23 -1.61 -5.02
C LEU A 61 -25.91 -0.85 -4.77
N LEU A 62 -25.88 0.44 -5.06
CA LEU A 62 -24.69 1.27 -4.87
C LEU A 62 -24.37 1.48 -3.38
N ARG A 63 -25.39 1.66 -2.53
CA ARG A 63 -25.24 1.78 -1.08
C ARG A 63 -24.60 0.52 -0.48
N ASP A 64 -25.08 -0.65 -0.88
CA ASP A 64 -24.59 -1.94 -0.36
C ASP A 64 -23.14 -2.22 -0.81
N MET A 65 -22.70 -1.57 -1.88
CA MET A 65 -21.27 -1.51 -2.29
C MET A 65 -20.50 -0.39 -1.58
N ASN A 66 -21.08 0.26 -0.55
CA ASN A 66 -20.47 1.34 0.23
C ASN A 66 -20.11 2.59 -0.61
N PHE A 67 -20.87 2.93 -1.62
CA PHE A 67 -20.79 4.26 -2.24
C PHE A 67 -21.39 5.33 -1.33
N SER A 68 -20.75 6.48 -1.22
CA SER A 68 -21.29 7.62 -0.50
C SER A 68 -22.49 8.23 -1.27
N VAL A 69 -23.37 8.92 -0.55
CA VAL A 69 -24.54 9.59 -1.14
C VAL A 69 -24.16 10.53 -2.29
N LYS A 70 -23.04 11.26 -2.16
CA LYS A 70 -22.51 12.13 -3.23
C LYS A 70 -22.11 11.35 -4.48
N GLN A 71 -21.47 10.18 -4.30
CA GLN A 71 -21.09 9.31 -5.42
C GLN A 71 -22.34 8.69 -6.07
N ILE A 72 -23.30 8.22 -5.27
CA ILE A 72 -24.57 7.67 -5.77
C ILE A 72 -25.29 8.72 -6.64
N LYS A 73 -25.40 9.96 -6.15
CA LYS A 73 -26.01 11.05 -6.91
C LYS A 73 -25.36 11.23 -8.27
N LYS A 74 -24.03 11.34 -8.30
CA LYS A 74 -23.25 11.51 -9.54
C LYS A 74 -23.41 10.33 -10.50
N ILE A 75 -23.48 9.09 -9.99
CA ILE A 75 -23.66 7.88 -10.80
C ILE A 75 -25.08 7.84 -11.39
N LEU A 76 -26.10 8.26 -10.65
CA LEU A 76 -27.49 8.31 -11.11
C LEU A 76 -27.71 9.38 -12.19
N GLU A 77 -26.99 10.52 -12.10
CA GLU A 77 -27.06 11.60 -13.09
C GLU A 77 -26.45 11.19 -14.46
N SER A 78 -25.44 10.30 -14.44
CA SER A 78 -24.75 9.81 -15.63
C SER A 78 -24.74 8.28 -15.65
N TRP A 79 -25.95 7.67 -15.75
CA TRP A 79 -26.11 6.21 -15.77
C TRP A 79 -25.68 5.61 -17.11
N GLU A 80 -24.39 5.83 -17.47
CA GLU A 80 -23.77 5.26 -18.65
C GLU A 80 -22.90 4.05 -18.28
N ASN A 81 -22.95 3.00 -19.10
CA ASN A 81 -22.27 1.74 -18.80
C ASN A 81 -20.78 1.93 -18.51
N ASN A 82 -20.08 2.73 -19.32
CA ASN A 82 -18.63 2.93 -19.16
C ASN A 82 -18.31 3.67 -17.85
N PHE A 83 -19.06 4.71 -17.51
CA PHE A 83 -18.91 5.48 -16.28
C PHE A 83 -19.22 4.63 -15.04
N LEU A 84 -20.25 3.81 -15.12
CA LEU A 84 -20.61 2.89 -14.03
C LEU A 84 -19.52 1.83 -13.81
N ILE A 85 -19.05 1.18 -14.89
CA ILE A 85 -17.97 0.18 -14.83
C ILE A 85 -16.69 0.78 -14.22
N GLU A 86 -16.32 1.99 -14.61
CA GLU A 86 -15.14 2.66 -14.06
C GLU A 86 -15.26 2.88 -12.55
N ASN A 87 -16.42 3.37 -12.08
CA ASN A 87 -16.65 3.60 -10.65
C ASN A 87 -16.67 2.27 -9.87
N LEU A 88 -17.28 1.22 -10.41
CA LEU A 88 -17.29 -0.11 -9.81
C LEU A 88 -15.87 -0.71 -9.71
N ASN A 89 -15.05 -0.55 -10.74
CA ASN A 89 -13.65 -0.99 -10.70
C ASN A 89 -12.85 -0.23 -9.65
N LYS A 90 -12.99 1.09 -9.57
CA LYS A 90 -12.35 1.90 -8.50
C LYS A 90 -12.78 1.42 -7.10
N ARG A 91 -14.07 1.10 -6.92
CA ARG A 91 -14.56 0.60 -5.64
C ARG A 91 -14.01 -0.78 -5.31
N LYS A 92 -13.97 -1.67 -6.31
CA LYS A 92 -13.34 -2.99 -6.18
C LYS A 92 -11.89 -2.89 -5.74
N ASP A 93 -11.11 -1.98 -6.34
CA ASP A 93 -9.70 -1.79 -5.98
C ASP A 93 -9.53 -1.29 -4.53
N ILE A 94 -10.42 -0.41 -4.07
CA ILE A 94 -10.45 0.02 -2.66
C ILE A 94 -10.69 -1.17 -1.74
N ILE A 95 -11.69 -2.00 -2.02
CA ILE A 95 -12.02 -3.19 -1.22
C ILE A 95 -10.87 -4.20 -1.23
N LEU A 96 -10.21 -4.41 -2.37
CA LEU A 96 -9.04 -5.28 -2.45
C LEU A 96 -7.88 -4.79 -1.57
N ASN A 97 -7.65 -3.47 -1.52
CA ASN A 97 -6.65 -2.88 -0.64
C ASN A 97 -7.03 -3.04 0.84
N GLU A 98 -8.30 -2.88 1.20
CA GLU A 98 -8.82 -3.14 2.55
C GLU A 98 -8.61 -4.60 2.96
N ILE A 99 -8.93 -5.55 2.09
CA ILE A 99 -8.71 -6.99 2.29
C ILE A 99 -7.23 -7.27 2.54
N ASN A 100 -6.33 -6.74 1.71
CA ASN A 100 -4.89 -6.92 1.89
C ASN A 100 -4.42 -6.35 3.24
N SER A 101 -4.93 -5.19 3.66
CA SER A 101 -4.64 -4.61 4.97
C SER A 101 -5.11 -5.51 6.12
N LEU A 102 -6.30 -6.11 6.01
CA LEU A 102 -6.84 -7.04 7.01
C LEU A 102 -6.04 -8.34 7.06
N TYR A 103 -5.63 -8.89 5.93
CA TYR A 103 -4.73 -10.05 5.89
C TYR A 103 -3.41 -9.78 6.61
N ASN A 104 -2.81 -8.62 6.41
CA ASN A 104 -1.58 -8.23 7.12
C ASN A 104 -1.80 -8.19 8.64
N LYS A 105 -2.93 -7.66 9.11
CA LYS A 105 -3.27 -7.64 10.55
C LYS A 105 -3.42 -9.05 11.12
N ILE A 106 -4.10 -9.95 10.41
CA ILE A 106 -4.26 -11.35 10.83
C ILE A 106 -2.89 -12.03 10.93
N ASN A 107 -2.03 -11.84 9.94
CA ASN A 107 -0.68 -12.41 9.95
C ASN A 107 0.15 -11.90 11.13
N ASN A 108 0.06 -10.61 11.46
CA ASN A 108 0.74 -10.04 12.63
C ASN A 108 0.24 -10.67 13.94
N ILE A 109 -1.06 -10.89 14.06
CA ILE A 109 -1.66 -11.57 15.22
C ILE A 109 -1.16 -13.00 15.33
N ASN A 110 -1.16 -13.75 14.23
CA ASN A 110 -0.68 -15.13 14.21
C ASN A 110 0.79 -15.23 14.59
N THR A 111 1.63 -14.32 14.08
CA THR A 111 3.06 -14.25 14.46
C THR A 111 3.20 -13.99 15.96
N ALA A 112 2.46 -13.04 16.52
CA ALA A 112 2.49 -12.74 17.94
C ALA A 112 2.06 -13.96 18.80
N ILE A 113 1.04 -14.69 18.37
CA ILE A 113 0.59 -15.92 19.03
C ILE A 113 1.70 -16.99 19.05
N GLU A 114 2.36 -17.19 17.91
CA GLU A 114 3.46 -18.18 17.81
C GLU A 114 4.68 -17.77 18.65
N ASP A 115 5.02 -16.49 18.70
CA ASP A 115 6.11 -15.96 19.53
C ASP A 115 5.83 -16.16 21.02
N ILE A 116 4.58 -15.92 21.44
CA ILE A 116 4.14 -16.15 22.83
C ILE A 116 4.22 -17.65 23.19
N LYS A 117 3.73 -18.54 22.30
CA LYS A 117 3.78 -19.99 22.52
C LYS A 117 5.21 -20.53 22.66
N LYS A 118 6.16 -19.95 21.96
CA LYS A 118 7.57 -20.37 21.94
C LYS A 118 8.40 -19.75 23.06
N ASN A 119 7.79 -18.98 23.99
CA ASN A 119 8.50 -18.15 24.99
C ASN A 119 9.63 -17.27 24.41
N ASN A 120 9.56 -16.98 23.13
CA ASN A 120 10.45 -16.08 22.44
C ASN A 120 9.89 -14.67 22.59
N ILE A 121 10.23 -14.00 23.67
CA ILE A 121 10.07 -12.53 23.77
C ILE A 121 11.14 -11.92 22.87
N CYS A 122 10.93 -11.93 21.60
CA CYS A 122 11.84 -11.33 20.64
C CYS A 122 11.07 -10.52 19.60
N ILE A 123 11.14 -9.20 19.77
CA ILE A 123 11.04 -8.19 18.73
C ILE A 123 9.89 -8.45 17.72
N ASN A 124 8.80 -7.70 17.89
CA ASN A 124 7.69 -7.65 16.91
C ASN A 124 8.23 -7.19 15.54
N PHE A 125 8.63 -8.12 14.70
CA PHE A 125 8.92 -7.85 13.31
C PHE A 125 7.62 -7.74 12.52
N ASN A 126 7.17 -6.52 12.27
CA ASN A 126 6.05 -6.26 11.38
C ASN A 126 6.51 -6.38 9.93
N ILE A 127 6.01 -7.39 9.23
CA ILE A 127 6.21 -7.54 7.79
C ILE A 127 5.08 -6.82 7.06
N ASN A 128 5.45 -5.83 6.25
CA ASN A 128 4.52 -5.06 5.42
C ASN A 128 4.80 -5.31 3.94
N PHE A 129 3.74 -5.35 3.16
CA PHE A 129 3.85 -5.47 1.71
C PHE A 129 3.54 -4.13 1.05
N LYS A 130 4.44 -3.67 0.17
CA LYS A 130 4.23 -2.43 -0.57
C LYS A 130 4.77 -2.54 -2.00
N SER A 131 4.22 -1.76 -2.91
CA SER A 131 4.80 -1.55 -4.23
C SER A 131 5.93 -0.53 -4.13
N ILE A 132 7.05 -0.82 -4.78
CA ILE A 132 8.20 0.09 -4.84
C ILE A 132 8.34 0.57 -6.28
N PRO A 133 8.32 1.89 -6.52
CA PRO A 133 8.50 2.44 -7.86
C PRO A 133 9.93 2.21 -8.36
N GLN A 134 10.10 2.44 -9.65
CA GLN A 134 11.44 2.56 -10.23
C GLN A 134 12.13 3.81 -9.68
N TYR A 135 13.40 3.68 -9.29
CA TYR A 135 14.25 4.80 -8.88
C TYR A 135 15.43 4.94 -9.83
N THR A 136 15.83 6.17 -10.09
CA THR A 136 17.14 6.45 -10.68
C THR A 136 18.14 6.54 -9.54
N ILE A 137 19.24 5.79 -9.62
CA ILE A 137 20.28 5.73 -8.59
C ILE A 137 21.65 6.04 -9.16
N VAL A 138 22.50 6.57 -8.29
CA VAL A 138 23.97 6.56 -8.43
C VAL A 138 24.51 5.53 -7.45
N SER A 139 25.38 4.64 -7.87
CA SER A 139 25.88 3.53 -7.06
C SER A 139 27.31 3.14 -7.36
N ILE A 140 27.88 2.38 -6.42
CA ILE A 140 29.13 1.63 -6.55
C ILE A 140 28.82 0.18 -6.24
N ARG A 141 29.37 -0.76 -7.02
CA ARG A 141 29.24 -2.20 -6.79
C ARG A 141 30.64 -2.81 -6.70
N GLU A 142 30.89 -3.49 -5.60
CA GLU A 142 32.17 -4.18 -5.35
C GLU A 142 31.93 -5.48 -4.58
N THR A 143 32.92 -6.37 -4.66
CA THR A 143 32.97 -7.56 -3.82
C THR A 143 33.77 -7.24 -2.55
N ILE A 144 33.15 -7.46 -1.39
CA ILE A 144 33.75 -7.24 -0.08
C ILE A 144 33.95 -8.55 0.67
N SER A 145 34.94 -8.56 1.59
CA SER A 145 35.27 -9.76 2.37
C SER A 145 34.31 -10.00 3.55
N SER A 146 33.72 -8.93 4.08
CA SER A 146 32.80 -8.99 5.21
C SER A 146 31.80 -7.83 5.17
N TYR A 147 30.68 -7.99 5.85
CA TYR A 147 29.69 -6.91 5.98
C TYR A 147 30.25 -5.65 6.68
N ASN A 148 31.31 -5.78 7.48
CA ASN A 148 31.95 -4.62 8.10
C ASN A 148 32.70 -3.73 7.06
N ASP A 149 33.03 -4.29 5.91
CA ASP A 149 33.70 -3.53 4.83
C ASP A 149 32.73 -2.68 4.02
N GLU A 150 31.41 -2.89 4.14
CA GLU A 150 30.36 -2.09 3.49
C GLU A 150 30.53 -0.60 3.80
N LYS A 151 30.96 -0.26 5.03
CA LYS A 151 31.23 1.12 5.43
C LYS A 151 32.29 1.80 4.54
N LYS A 152 33.29 1.06 4.02
CA LYS A 152 34.27 1.60 3.11
C LYS A 152 33.66 2.00 1.77
N LEU A 153 32.69 1.21 1.29
CA LEU A 153 31.96 1.53 0.05
C LEU A 153 31.14 2.80 0.21
N TRP A 154 30.43 2.94 1.31
CA TRP A 154 29.66 4.15 1.58
C TRP A 154 30.54 5.39 1.59
N LYS A 155 31.67 5.37 2.29
CA LYS A 155 32.65 6.48 2.29
C LYS A 155 33.19 6.81 0.90
N LYS A 156 33.44 5.78 0.08
CA LYS A 156 33.91 5.95 -1.30
C LYS A 156 32.83 6.59 -2.16
N LEU A 157 31.57 6.13 -2.02
CA LEU A 157 30.41 6.70 -2.73
C LEU A 157 30.20 8.16 -2.33
N ASP A 158 30.21 8.49 -1.03
CA ASP A 158 30.06 9.84 -0.53
C ASP A 158 31.14 10.79 -1.06
N PHE A 159 32.39 10.34 -1.07
CA PHE A 159 33.49 11.11 -1.65
C PHE A 159 33.24 11.43 -3.13
N LEU A 160 32.83 10.44 -3.94
CA LEU A 160 32.61 10.64 -5.37
C LEU A 160 31.36 11.50 -5.65
N VAL A 161 30.28 11.29 -4.90
CA VAL A 161 29.06 12.10 -4.99
C VAL A 161 29.37 13.57 -4.74
N ASN A 162 30.16 13.87 -3.69
CA ASN A 162 30.59 15.21 -3.37
C ASN A 162 31.56 15.79 -4.41
N LYS A 163 32.55 14.99 -4.86
CA LYS A 163 33.53 15.39 -5.87
C LYS A 163 32.89 15.83 -7.19
N TYR A 164 31.83 15.12 -7.61
CA TYR A 164 31.13 15.38 -8.87
C TYR A 164 29.85 16.23 -8.70
N ASN A 165 29.61 16.78 -7.49
CA ASN A 165 28.44 17.60 -7.17
C ASN A 165 27.10 16.94 -7.59
N ILE A 166 26.95 15.65 -7.31
CA ILE A 166 25.75 14.90 -7.66
C ILE A 166 24.64 15.27 -6.68
N THR A 167 23.48 15.70 -7.21
CA THR A 167 22.32 16.06 -6.40
C THR A 167 21.55 14.81 -6.00
N LEU A 168 21.57 14.51 -4.71
CA LEU A 168 20.79 13.42 -4.13
C LEU A 168 19.34 13.82 -3.92
N LYS A 169 18.42 12.86 -4.03
CA LYS A 169 17.02 13.05 -3.63
C LYS A 169 16.98 13.34 -2.14
N LYS A 170 16.26 14.39 -1.74
CA LYS A 170 16.10 14.76 -0.33
C LYS A 170 15.14 13.80 0.39
N GLY A 171 15.40 13.55 1.66
CA GLY A 171 14.50 12.81 2.57
C GLY A 171 15.09 11.50 3.09
N ILE A 172 14.41 10.93 4.06
CA ILE A 172 14.76 9.67 4.69
C ILE A 172 14.57 8.51 3.69
N GLY A 173 15.49 7.54 3.69
CA GLY A 173 15.40 6.36 2.84
C GLY A 173 15.79 6.60 1.38
N ASN A 174 16.65 7.61 1.13
CA ASN A 174 17.21 7.87 -0.20
C ASN A 174 18.42 6.99 -0.54
N ASN A 175 18.83 6.12 0.38
CA ASN A 175 19.94 5.19 0.22
C ASN A 175 19.44 3.76 0.00
N LEU A 176 20.26 2.92 -0.62
CA LEU A 176 19.98 1.50 -0.74
C LEU A 176 21.27 0.69 -0.82
N CYS A 177 21.26 -0.46 -0.15
CA CYS A 177 22.28 -1.49 -0.25
C CYS A 177 21.66 -2.74 -0.86
N ILE A 178 22.18 -3.25 -1.98
CA ILE A 178 21.65 -4.40 -2.70
C ILE A 178 22.69 -5.52 -2.67
N PHE A 179 22.27 -6.71 -2.24
CA PHE A 179 23.11 -7.91 -2.25
C PHE A 179 22.85 -8.72 -3.53
N HIS A 180 23.91 -8.95 -4.31
CA HIS A 180 23.83 -9.56 -5.63
C HIS A 180 24.19 -11.04 -5.67
N ASN A 181 24.74 -11.61 -4.59
CA ASN A 181 25.01 -13.04 -4.53
C ASN A 181 23.73 -13.86 -4.70
N ASP A 182 23.82 -14.96 -5.45
CA ASP A 182 22.78 -15.99 -5.52
C ASP A 182 22.98 -17.05 -4.44
N ASP A 183 24.25 -17.38 -4.17
CA ASP A 183 24.67 -18.38 -3.18
C ASP A 183 25.64 -17.78 -2.15
N PHE A 184 25.79 -18.46 -1.01
CA PHE A 184 26.75 -18.08 0.00
C PHE A 184 28.17 -18.41 -0.47
N VAL A 185 29.00 -17.39 -0.62
CA VAL A 185 30.44 -17.54 -0.88
C VAL A 185 31.22 -16.91 0.27
N LYS A 186 32.02 -17.71 0.96
CA LYS A 186 32.82 -17.24 2.08
C LYS A 186 33.77 -16.13 1.64
N ASN A 187 33.76 -15.01 2.36
CA ASN A 187 34.60 -13.84 2.10
C ASN A 187 34.45 -13.21 0.69
N SER A 188 33.28 -13.38 0.09
CA SER A 188 32.97 -12.81 -1.23
C SER A 188 31.49 -12.35 -1.29
N ILE A 189 31.27 -11.16 -0.80
CA ILE A 189 29.93 -10.54 -0.78
C ILE A 189 29.87 -9.51 -1.91
N ASP A 190 29.07 -9.78 -2.93
CA ASP A 190 28.83 -8.86 -4.04
C ASP A 190 27.72 -7.87 -3.62
N VAL A 191 28.12 -6.66 -3.33
CA VAL A 191 27.24 -5.64 -2.79
C VAL A 191 27.31 -4.36 -3.61
N GLU A 192 26.15 -3.74 -3.80
CA GLU A 192 25.98 -2.45 -4.43
C GLU A 192 25.37 -1.47 -3.44
N VAL A 193 26.06 -0.39 -3.17
CA VAL A 193 25.58 0.73 -2.36
C VAL A 193 25.25 1.91 -3.25
N GLY A 194 24.14 2.60 -3.00
CA GLY A 194 23.70 3.67 -3.87
C GLY A 194 22.77 4.66 -3.21
N TYR A 195 22.66 5.83 -3.84
CA TYR A 195 21.71 6.88 -3.50
C TYR A 195 20.69 7.09 -4.60
N ILE A 196 19.47 7.42 -4.22
CA ILE A 196 18.43 7.84 -5.15
C ILE A 196 18.71 9.29 -5.58
N ILE A 197 18.66 9.55 -6.89
CA ILE A 197 18.90 10.85 -7.51
C ILE A 197 17.68 11.32 -8.29
N GLU A 198 17.54 12.63 -8.44
CA GLU A 198 16.42 13.22 -9.21
C GLU A 198 16.75 13.39 -10.69
N LYS A 199 18.03 13.57 -11.00
CA LYS A 199 18.50 13.82 -12.38
C LYS A 199 19.43 12.69 -12.80
N LYS A 200 19.32 12.28 -14.06
CA LYS A 200 20.30 11.37 -14.66
C LYS A 200 21.56 12.15 -15.01
N TYR A 201 22.70 11.58 -14.68
CA TYR A 201 24.03 12.13 -15.02
C TYR A 201 24.67 11.24 -16.12
N ILE A 202 25.70 11.77 -16.75
CA ILE A 202 26.58 10.99 -17.64
C ILE A 202 27.47 10.14 -16.73
N ASP A 203 27.80 8.93 -17.15
CA ASP A 203 28.63 8.01 -16.37
C ASP A 203 29.99 8.66 -16.07
N PHE A 204 30.35 8.64 -14.79
CA PHE A 204 31.67 9.03 -14.30
C PHE A 204 32.47 7.77 -13.95
N GLU A 205 33.79 7.88 -13.98
CA GLU A 205 34.64 6.79 -13.58
C GLU A 205 34.30 6.27 -12.18
N ASN A 206 34.10 4.97 -12.06
CA ASN A 206 33.73 4.28 -10.81
C ASN A 206 32.30 4.57 -10.24
N LEU A 207 31.45 5.27 -10.97
CA LEU A 207 30.05 5.45 -10.60
C LEU A 207 29.14 4.80 -11.62
N ILE A 208 28.12 4.10 -11.14
CA ILE A 208 27.08 3.47 -11.97
C ILE A 208 25.80 4.28 -11.85
N PHE A 209 25.29 4.76 -12.99
CA PHE A 209 23.99 5.45 -13.06
C PHE A 209 22.97 4.55 -13.74
N ARG A 210 22.00 4.06 -12.98
CA ARG A 210 20.99 3.15 -13.51
C ARG A 210 19.63 3.33 -12.88
N ASN A 211 18.65 2.76 -13.52
CA ASN A 211 17.31 2.64 -12.94
C ASN A 211 17.16 1.31 -12.20
N THR A 212 16.60 1.34 -11.01
CA THR A 212 16.13 0.12 -10.34
C THR A 212 14.91 -0.43 -11.05
N ARG A 213 14.61 -1.71 -10.89
CA ARG A 213 13.34 -2.25 -11.39
C ARG A 213 12.19 -1.83 -10.47
N LYS A 214 11.03 -1.52 -11.05
CA LYS A 214 9.76 -1.44 -10.30
C LYS A 214 9.48 -2.81 -9.68
N VAL A 215 9.08 -2.83 -8.42
CA VAL A 215 8.68 -4.06 -7.71
C VAL A 215 7.22 -3.91 -7.29
N ASN A 216 6.36 -4.73 -7.86
CA ASN A 216 4.92 -4.65 -7.58
C ASN A 216 4.58 -5.09 -6.15
N LEU A 217 5.32 -6.07 -5.63
CA LEU A 217 5.14 -6.57 -4.28
C LEU A 217 6.50 -6.78 -3.60
N MET A 218 6.76 -5.95 -2.61
CA MET A 218 7.98 -5.97 -1.79
C MET A 218 7.60 -6.33 -0.37
N ALA A 219 8.15 -7.42 0.16
CA ALA A 219 8.08 -7.73 1.58
C ALA A 219 9.10 -6.85 2.32
N CYS A 220 8.62 -6.02 3.23
CA CYS A 220 9.40 -5.02 3.94
C CYS A 220 9.31 -5.26 5.44
N MET A 221 10.43 -5.16 6.13
CA MET A 221 10.51 -5.32 7.57
C MET A 221 11.43 -4.26 8.18
N MET A 222 10.91 -3.50 9.14
CA MET A 222 11.69 -2.51 9.90
C MET A 222 12.41 -3.20 11.05
N VAL A 223 13.71 -2.97 11.14
CA VAL A 223 14.59 -3.51 12.18
C VAL A 223 15.17 -2.35 12.98
N LYS A 224 14.83 -2.27 14.26
CA LYS A 224 15.40 -1.30 15.18
C LYS A 224 16.57 -1.93 15.94
N GLY A 225 17.59 -1.12 16.21
CA GLY A 225 18.76 -1.54 16.98
C GLY A 225 20.01 -1.78 16.14
N PRO A 226 21.06 -2.32 16.74
CA PRO A 226 22.35 -2.49 16.09
C PRO A 226 22.29 -3.43 14.88
N TYR A 227 23.22 -3.29 13.96
CA TYR A 227 23.28 -4.11 12.74
C TYR A 227 23.40 -5.61 13.00
N THR A 228 23.85 -6.02 14.21
CA THR A 228 23.84 -7.43 14.63
C THR A 228 22.44 -8.04 14.66
N ASN A 229 21.39 -7.22 14.75
CA ASN A 229 20.01 -7.67 14.70
C ASN A 229 19.57 -8.08 13.28
N LEU A 230 20.25 -7.59 12.24
CA LEU A 230 19.86 -7.82 10.84
C LEU A 230 19.92 -9.30 10.46
N GLU A 231 20.93 -10.03 10.93
CA GLU A 231 21.05 -11.47 10.63
C GLU A 231 19.84 -12.26 11.11
N LYS A 232 19.41 -12.00 12.37
CA LYS A 232 18.21 -12.64 12.94
C LYS A 232 16.95 -12.22 12.18
N ALA A 233 16.86 -10.95 11.83
CA ALA A 233 15.76 -10.37 11.09
C ALA A 233 15.62 -10.96 9.68
N TYR A 234 16.72 -11.13 8.94
CA TYR A 234 16.72 -11.82 7.65
C TYR A 234 16.26 -13.28 7.76
N LYS A 235 16.81 -14.04 8.72
CA LYS A 235 16.39 -15.42 8.97
C LYS A 235 14.91 -15.52 9.25
N PHE A 236 14.37 -14.62 10.08
CA PHE A 236 12.96 -14.54 10.40
C PHE A 236 12.12 -14.22 9.14
N LEU A 237 12.48 -13.19 8.37
CA LEU A 237 11.73 -12.79 7.18
C LEU A 237 11.69 -13.91 6.14
N ILE A 238 12.82 -14.58 5.88
CA ILE A 238 12.89 -15.70 4.95
C ILE A 238 12.07 -16.89 5.46
N TYR A 239 12.19 -17.24 6.74
CA TYR A 239 11.39 -18.30 7.34
C TYR A 239 9.89 -18.01 7.23
N TRP A 240 9.50 -16.76 7.53
CA TRP A 240 8.11 -16.32 7.44
C TRP A 240 7.58 -16.43 6.01
N LEU A 241 8.32 -15.94 5.02
CA LEU A 241 7.95 -16.03 3.60
C LEU A 241 7.79 -17.48 3.14
N ASN A 242 8.68 -18.38 3.57
CA ASN A 242 8.62 -19.80 3.21
C ASN A 242 7.46 -20.55 3.91
N SER A 243 7.10 -20.16 5.13
CA SER A 243 5.97 -20.76 5.85
C SER A 243 4.61 -20.28 5.33
N HIS A 244 4.57 -19.18 4.58
CA HIS A 244 3.39 -18.65 3.93
C HIS A 244 3.44 -18.96 2.43
N ASN A 245 2.98 -20.15 2.05
CA ASN A 245 3.05 -20.73 0.68
C ASN A 245 2.44 -19.86 -0.45
N HIS A 246 2.00 -18.63 -0.12
CA HIS A 246 1.45 -17.68 -1.09
C HIS A 246 2.49 -16.73 -1.67
N TYR A 247 3.74 -16.78 -1.19
CA TYR A 247 4.79 -15.87 -1.61
C TYR A 247 6.04 -16.61 -2.08
N LYS A 248 6.56 -16.21 -3.24
CA LYS A 248 7.84 -16.69 -3.77
C LYS A 248 8.81 -15.53 -3.92
N ILE A 249 10.02 -15.66 -3.35
CA ILE A 249 11.09 -14.68 -3.54
C ILE A 249 11.44 -14.63 -5.03
N CYS A 250 11.49 -13.42 -5.62
CA CYS A 250 11.68 -13.25 -7.07
C CYS A 250 12.77 -12.23 -7.44
N GLY A 251 13.61 -11.84 -6.49
CA GLY A 251 14.69 -10.89 -6.77
C GLY A 251 15.66 -10.71 -5.61
N LYS A 252 16.65 -9.86 -5.80
CA LYS A 252 17.70 -9.59 -4.83
C LYS A 252 17.17 -8.79 -3.65
N SER A 253 17.58 -9.18 -2.46
CA SER A 253 17.27 -8.44 -1.23
C SER A 253 18.04 -7.13 -1.19
N ARG A 254 17.48 -6.16 -0.49
CA ARG A 254 18.09 -4.86 -0.27
C ARG A 254 17.77 -4.30 1.11
N GLN A 255 18.59 -3.38 1.55
CA GLN A 255 18.42 -2.64 2.80
C GLN A 255 18.29 -1.15 2.51
N ILE A 256 17.52 -0.47 3.35
CA ILE A 256 17.42 0.99 3.39
C ILE A 256 17.70 1.43 4.82
N CYS A 257 18.71 2.28 5.02
CA CYS A 257 19.01 2.85 6.32
C CYS A 257 18.19 4.13 6.52
N HIS A 258 17.35 4.15 7.56
CA HIS A 258 16.60 5.32 7.96
C HIS A 258 17.28 6.11 9.07
N VAL A 259 17.97 5.40 9.98
CA VAL A 259 18.81 5.97 11.04
C VAL A 259 20.03 5.08 11.18
N SER A 260 21.22 5.68 11.16
CA SER A 260 22.50 4.96 11.17
C SER A 260 23.59 5.70 11.95
N ASN A 261 24.80 5.19 11.94
CA ASN A 261 25.99 5.87 12.48
C ASN A 261 26.69 6.77 11.44
N GLU A 262 26.11 6.97 10.27
CA GLU A 262 26.66 7.81 9.20
C GLU A 262 25.72 8.99 8.89
N GLU A 263 26.28 10.16 8.55
CA GLU A 263 25.52 11.28 8.03
C GLU A 263 24.88 10.94 6.66
N PRO A 264 23.70 11.47 6.33
CA PRO A 264 22.89 12.40 7.13
C PRO A 264 21.94 11.73 8.14
N PHE A 265 22.03 10.42 8.38
CA PHE A 265 21.11 9.62 9.21
C PHE A 265 21.69 9.31 10.58
N TYR A 266 22.65 10.13 11.03
CA TYR A 266 23.49 9.86 12.18
C TYR A 266 22.76 9.78 13.52
N ASN A 267 23.00 8.68 14.24
CA ASN A 267 22.66 8.54 15.66
C ASN A 267 23.81 7.84 16.40
N LYS A 268 24.26 8.41 17.53
CA LYS A 268 25.36 7.84 18.32
C LYS A 268 24.99 6.52 19.00
N ASN A 269 23.72 6.32 19.33
CA ASN A 269 23.26 5.14 20.04
C ASN A 269 22.80 4.06 19.04
N PRO A 270 23.49 2.92 18.92
CA PRO A 270 23.12 1.84 18.00
C PRO A 270 21.70 1.29 18.25
N GLU A 271 21.16 1.38 19.47
CA GLU A 271 19.80 0.95 19.77
C GLU A 271 18.70 1.77 19.06
N ASN A 272 19.08 2.94 18.55
CA ASN A 272 18.20 3.81 17.77
C ASN A 272 18.36 3.64 16.26
N TYR A 273 19.27 2.81 15.77
CA TYR A 273 19.38 2.53 14.34
C TYR A 273 18.07 1.96 13.83
N LEU A 274 17.75 2.30 12.59
CA LEU A 274 16.52 1.87 11.94
C LEU A 274 16.83 1.49 10.50
N THR A 275 16.77 0.20 10.22
CA THR A 275 17.05 -0.37 8.90
C THR A 275 15.81 -1.08 8.37
N GLU A 276 15.44 -0.85 7.14
CA GLU A 276 14.38 -1.57 6.45
C GLU A 276 14.99 -2.66 5.56
N ILE A 277 14.66 -3.91 5.85
CA ILE A 277 14.95 -5.05 4.98
C ILE A 277 13.84 -5.15 3.94
N GLN A 278 14.18 -5.32 2.68
CA GLN A 278 13.26 -5.43 1.56
C GLN A 278 13.59 -6.65 0.71
N ILE A 279 12.61 -7.54 0.50
CA ILE A 279 12.74 -8.74 -0.34
C ILE A 279 11.61 -8.71 -1.40
N PRO A 280 11.95 -8.70 -2.70
CA PRO A 280 10.95 -8.78 -3.77
C PRO A 280 10.28 -10.15 -3.76
N VAL A 281 8.94 -10.17 -3.84
CA VAL A 281 8.17 -11.41 -3.87
C VAL A 281 7.09 -11.38 -4.95
N LEU A 282 6.68 -12.58 -5.38
CA LEU A 282 5.48 -12.80 -6.20
C LEU A 282 4.45 -13.49 -5.32
N LYS A 283 3.18 -13.17 -5.53
CA LYS A 283 2.06 -13.93 -4.98
C LYS A 283 1.79 -15.10 -5.92
N ILE A 284 1.80 -16.32 -5.38
CA ILE A 284 1.52 -17.57 -6.11
C ILE A 284 0.03 -17.87 -6.03
#